data_e430e97a02d3315472e2cbef5159c89d
#
_entry.id   e430e97a02d3315472e2cbef5159c89d
#
_cell.length_a   1.000
_cell.length_b   1.000
_cell.length_c   1.000
_cell.angle_alpha   90.00
_cell.angle_beta   90.00
_cell.angle_gamma   90.00
#
_symmetry.space_group_name_H-M   'P 1'
#
loop_
_entity.id
_entity.type
_entity.pdbx_description
1 polymer ?
#
loop_
_entity_poly.entity_id
_entity_poly.type
_entity_poly.pdbx_seq_one_letter_code
_entity_poly.pdbx_strand_id
1 'polypeptide(L)' 'NRFVIYSQAIQLFEIIEYQPTEENETDIVHSFICKDNNGDDCTLSIITRKKQGNRKQLYINYDDQVIVYNIFTI' A
#
# COMPACT_ATOMS: atom_id res chain seq x y z
N ASN A 1 3.30 9.95 -10.26
CA ASN A 1 2.19 9.41 -9.47
C ASN A 1 2.59 9.30 -8.01
N ARG A 2 1.62 9.39 -7.14
CA ARG A 2 1.83 9.41 -5.71
C ARG A 2 0.62 8.86 -4.97
N PHE A 3 0.89 8.35 -3.75
CA PHE A 3 -0.14 8.07 -2.77
C PHE A 3 -0.19 9.19 -1.74
N VAL A 4 -1.38 9.50 -1.28
CA VAL A 4 -1.60 10.47 -0.21
C VAL A 4 -2.43 9.78 0.87
N ILE A 5 -1.92 9.77 2.10
CA ILE A 5 -2.63 9.22 3.24
C ILE A 5 -3.00 10.37 4.16
N TYR A 6 -4.30 10.54 4.39
CA TYR A 6 -4.82 11.54 5.31
C TYR A 6 -5.01 10.90 6.67
N SER A 7 -4.20 11.30 7.62
CA SER A 7 -4.28 10.88 9.01
C SER A 7 -4.10 12.12 9.89
N GLN A 8 -3.54 12.00 11.08
CA GLN A 8 -3.23 13.18 11.89
C GLN A 8 -2.23 14.11 11.19
N ALA A 9 -1.37 13.54 10.33
CA ALA A 9 -0.51 14.28 9.43
C ALA A 9 -0.68 13.74 8.03
N ILE A 10 -0.51 14.60 7.01
CA ILE A 10 -0.56 14.17 5.61
C ILE A 10 0.72 13.43 5.29
N GLN A 11 0.59 12.21 4.77
CA GLN A 11 1.71 11.39 4.32
C GLN A 11 1.70 11.32 2.81
N LEU A 12 2.83 11.63 2.18
CA LEU A 12 3.01 11.59 0.74
C LEU A 12 4.01 10.50 0.38
N PHE A 13 3.65 9.67 -0.61
CA PHE A 13 4.51 8.62 -1.12
C PHE A 13 4.65 8.79 -2.63
N GLU A 14 5.87 9.05 -3.09
CA GLU A 14 6.15 9.11 -4.51
C GLU A 14 6.38 7.71 -5.05
N ILE A 15 5.64 7.33 -6.09
CA ILE A 15 5.79 6.01 -6.71
C ILE A 15 7.00 6.06 -7.65
N ILE A 16 8.00 5.22 -7.35
CA ILE A 16 9.22 5.09 -8.15
C ILE A 16 9.07 3.98 -9.19
N GLU A 17 8.46 2.86 -8.78
CA GLU A 17 8.34 1.70 -9.65
C GLU A 17 7.06 0.93 -9.33
N TYR A 18 6.39 0.47 -10.38
CA TYR A 18 5.25 -0.44 -10.27
C TYR A 18 5.75 -1.88 -10.32
N GLN A 19 5.33 -2.70 -9.36
CA GLN A 19 5.65 -4.12 -9.35
C GLN A 19 4.55 -4.90 -10.10
N PRO A 20 4.87 -6.09 -10.62
CA PRO A 20 3.84 -6.95 -11.21
C PRO A 20 2.74 -7.26 -10.20
N THR A 21 1.49 -7.21 -10.67
CA THR A 21 0.35 -7.61 -9.85
C THR A 21 0.38 -9.12 -9.63
N GLU A 22 0.20 -9.53 -8.38
CA GLU A 22 0.10 -10.94 -8.02
C GLU A 22 -1.34 -11.27 -7.64
N GLU A 23 -1.83 -12.38 -8.12
CA GLU A 23 -3.19 -12.83 -7.81
C GLU A 23 -3.19 -14.33 -7.54
N ASN A 24 -3.91 -14.74 -6.50
CA ASN A 24 -4.19 -16.15 -6.21
C ASN A 24 -5.68 -16.30 -5.88
N GLU A 25 -6.07 -17.45 -5.34
CA GLU A 25 -7.49 -17.74 -5.07
C GLU A 25 -8.10 -16.84 -3.98
N THR A 26 -7.27 -16.29 -3.10
CA THR A 26 -7.76 -15.52 -1.94
C THR A 26 -7.46 -14.03 -2.04
N ASP A 27 -6.39 -13.63 -2.74
CA ASP A 27 -5.90 -12.27 -2.69
C ASP A 27 -5.47 -11.74 -4.06
N ILE A 28 -5.62 -10.43 -4.22
CA ILE A 28 -4.97 -9.69 -5.31
C ILE A 28 -4.02 -8.70 -4.64
N VAL A 29 -2.75 -8.70 -5.03
CA VAL A 29 -1.72 -7.84 -4.45
C VAL A 29 -1.15 -6.91 -5.50
N HIS A 30 -1.34 -5.60 -5.28
CA HIS A 30 -0.70 -4.55 -6.07
C HIS A 30 0.39 -3.93 -5.23
N SER A 31 1.63 -3.95 -5.72
CA SER A 31 2.77 -3.42 -4.96
C SER A 31 3.49 -2.32 -5.74
N PHE A 32 4.03 -1.35 -5.00
CA PHE A 32 4.70 -0.17 -5.55
C PHE A 32 5.93 0.14 -4.72
N ILE A 33 7.06 0.36 -5.39
CA ILE A 33 8.24 0.86 -4.71
C ILE A 33 8.11 2.38 -4.63
N CYS A 34 8.24 2.92 -3.44
CA CYS A 34 7.97 4.33 -3.16
C CYS A 34 9.09 4.98 -2.33
N LYS A 35 9.08 6.32 -2.33
CA LYS A 35 9.79 7.13 -1.35
C LYS A 35 8.77 7.92 -0.55
N ASP A 36 8.95 7.97 0.76
CA ASP A 36 8.12 8.80 1.62
C ASP A 36 8.58 10.26 1.60
N ASN A 37 7.89 11.13 2.36
CA ASN A 37 8.24 12.56 2.38
C ASN A 37 9.54 12.87 3.12
N ASN A 38 10.17 11.89 3.76
CA ASN A 38 11.51 12.01 4.33
C ASN A 38 12.60 11.51 3.36
N GLY A 39 12.20 11.00 2.18
CA GLY A 39 13.12 10.42 1.21
C GLY A 39 13.49 8.97 1.50
N ASP A 40 12.84 8.33 2.47
CA ASP A 40 13.09 6.93 2.79
C ASP A 40 12.38 5.99 1.84
N ASP A 41 13.06 4.90 1.47
CA ASP A 41 12.49 3.88 0.60
C ASP A 41 11.51 3.01 1.36
N CYS A 42 10.41 2.68 0.70
CA CYS A 42 9.41 1.75 1.24
C CYS A 42 8.68 1.05 0.10
N THR A 43 7.98 -0.02 0.43
CA THR A 43 7.10 -0.71 -0.52
C THR A 43 5.66 -0.58 -0.02
N LEU A 44 4.78 -0.03 -0.85
CA LEU A 44 3.35 -0.01 -0.57
C LEU A 44 2.70 -1.20 -1.28
N SER A 45 1.88 -1.94 -0.55
CA SER A 45 1.11 -3.04 -1.12
C SER A 45 -0.36 -2.86 -0.80
N ILE A 46 -1.20 -2.92 -1.83
CA ILE A 46 -2.65 -2.93 -1.66
C ILE A 46 -3.12 -4.36 -1.86
N ILE A 47 -3.67 -4.95 -0.80
CA ILE A 47 -4.15 -6.33 -0.82
C ILE A 47 -5.67 -6.32 -0.82
N THR A 48 -6.25 -6.96 -1.84
CA THR A 48 -7.68 -7.18 -1.92
C THR A 48 -7.98 -8.60 -1.47
N ARG A 49 -8.77 -8.75 -0.41
CA ARG A 49 -9.18 -10.05 0.15
C ARG A 49 -10.47 -10.50 -0.54
N LYS A 50 -10.36 -11.35 -1.56
CA LYS A 50 -11.49 -11.78 -2.39
C LYS A 50 -12.59 -12.48 -1.59
N LYS A 51 -12.20 -13.33 -0.63
CA LYS A 51 -13.16 -14.12 0.18
C LYS A 51 -13.69 -13.37 1.39
N GLN A 52 -13.32 -12.09 1.53
CA GLN A 52 -13.78 -11.22 2.61
C GLN A 52 -14.51 -10.00 2.03
N GLY A 53 -15.33 -10.22 0.99
CA GLY A 53 -16.09 -9.16 0.36
C GLY A 53 -15.23 -8.13 -0.36
N ASN A 54 -14.07 -8.53 -0.89
CA ASN A 54 -13.10 -7.65 -1.52
C ASN A 54 -12.57 -6.56 -0.58
N ARG A 55 -12.44 -6.89 0.70
CA ARG A 55 -11.85 -5.99 1.69
C ARG A 55 -10.42 -5.62 1.26
N LYS A 56 -10.08 -4.34 1.35
CA LYS A 56 -8.77 -3.85 0.95
C LYS A 56 -7.99 -3.37 2.16
N GLN A 57 -6.69 -3.68 2.14
CA GLN A 57 -5.74 -3.23 3.15
C GLN A 57 -4.52 -2.64 2.46
N LEU A 58 -3.96 -1.59 3.05
CA LEU A 58 -2.71 -0.98 2.60
C LEU A 58 -1.61 -1.35 3.59
N TYR A 59 -0.54 -1.95 3.08
CA TYR A 59 0.65 -2.25 3.84
C TYR A 59 1.76 -1.29 3.41
N ILE A 60 2.35 -0.62 4.37
CA ILE A 60 3.54 0.22 4.13
C ILE A 60 4.71 -0.50 4.76
N ASN A 61 5.59 -1.06 3.94
CA ASN A 61 6.71 -1.87 4.39
C ASN A 61 8.00 -1.06 4.33
N TYR A 62 8.59 -0.82 5.49
CA TYR A 62 9.94 -0.32 5.65
C TYR A 62 10.87 -1.48 6.04
N ASP A 63 12.18 -1.26 6.03
CA ASP A 63 13.14 -2.30 6.41
C ASP A 63 12.94 -2.81 7.85
N ASP A 64 12.51 -1.95 8.75
CA ASP A 64 12.42 -2.20 10.17
C ASP A 64 10.99 -2.21 10.73
N GLN A 65 10.00 -1.90 9.93
CA GLN A 65 8.60 -1.83 10.40
C GLN A 65 7.60 -1.99 9.27
N VAL A 66 6.41 -2.41 9.63
CA VAL A 66 5.26 -2.50 8.72
C VAL A 66 4.10 -1.74 9.35
N ILE A 67 3.47 -0.87 8.57
CA ILE A 67 2.28 -0.13 8.99
C ILE A 67 1.11 -0.62 8.13
N VAL A 68 -0.02 -0.94 8.77
CA VAL A 68 -1.19 -1.48 8.08
C VAL A 68 -2.38 -0.56 8.29
N TYR A 69 -3.04 -0.20 7.20
CA TYR A 69 -4.30 0.53 7.22
C TYR A 69 -5.39 -0.29 6.54
N ASN A 70 -6.60 -0.24 7.08
CA ASN A 70 -7.77 -0.74 6.37
C ASN A 70 -8.27 0.35 5.43
N ILE A 71 -8.63 -0.04 4.21
CA ILE A 71 -9.17 0.88 3.20
C ILE A 71 -10.67 0.63 3.11
N PHE A 72 -11.45 1.69 3.27
CA PHE A 72 -12.90 1.63 3.17
C PHE A 72 -13.36 2.40 1.94
N THR A 73 -14.31 1.82 1.21
CA THR A 73 -14.96 2.50 0.10
C THR A 73 -16.09 3.37 0.64
N ILE A 74 -16.13 4.59 0.19
CA ILE A 74 -17.18 5.54 0.56
C ILE A 74 -18.25 5.57 -0.51
#